data_09d84f3bb81bd2496c2bab63b14a02cd
#
_entry.id   09d84f3bb81bd2496c2bab63b14a02cd
#
_cell.length_a   1.000
_cell.length_b   1.000
_cell.length_c   1.000
_cell.angle_alpha   90.00
_cell.angle_beta   90.00
_cell.angle_gamma   90.00
#
_symmetry.space_group_name_H-M   'P 1'
#
loop_
_entity.id
_entity.type
_entity.pdbx_description
1 polymer ?
#
loop_
_entity_poly.entity_id
_entity_poly.type
_entity_poly.pdbx_seq_one_letter_code
_entity_poly.pdbx_strand_id
1 'polypeptide(L)'
;MTTNRAEPGILFTGLHAHSVAGSIFDAIGHPPEHMDFAYENGMDALALTDHGNMNGLAGQVLHAQKMQAEGKDFKPIFGMEAYFIPSISEWREEYERVRAEKKAKKGEDEVSGTTVEDENASKQAVKNVLNRRRHLVLLAQSQQGLENLFKLVSESYKPENFYRYPRVDYEMLEKYGEGVIASSACLGGVYAGNYWENREEGSEAVLEAMRGTTRRMVEIFGDRWYGELQWNNIPEQHDLNEYVIKMNEEFDIPLISTADSHYPNRD
;
A
#
# COMPACT_ATOMS: atom_id res chain seq x y z
N MET A 1 -26.08 -29.62 -5.85
CA MET A 1 -26.42 -28.23 -5.49
C MET A 1 -25.88 -27.39 -6.63
N THR A 2 -26.71 -26.67 -7.37
CA THR A 2 -26.26 -25.76 -8.43
C THR A 2 -25.61 -24.56 -7.73
N THR A 3 -24.32 -24.40 -7.93
CA THR A 3 -23.58 -23.22 -7.45
C THR A 3 -24.15 -22.01 -8.16
N ASN A 4 -24.63 -21.03 -7.40
CA ASN A 4 -25.21 -19.78 -7.90
C ASN A 4 -24.11 -18.80 -8.32
N ARG A 5 -23.05 -19.32 -8.98
CA ARG A 5 -21.89 -18.54 -9.44
C ARG A 5 -22.29 -17.78 -10.70
N ALA A 6 -21.98 -16.48 -10.75
CA ALA A 6 -22.16 -15.69 -11.96
C ALA A 6 -21.23 -16.21 -13.07
N GLU A 7 -21.75 -16.27 -14.31
CA GLU A 7 -20.90 -16.56 -15.46
C GLU A 7 -19.91 -15.40 -15.65
N PRO A 8 -18.60 -15.68 -15.78
CA PRO A 8 -17.59 -14.64 -15.92
C PRO A 8 -17.75 -13.94 -17.29
N GLY A 9 -18.26 -12.71 -17.28
CA GLY A 9 -18.27 -11.87 -18.48
C GLY A 9 -16.88 -11.37 -18.86
N ILE A 10 -16.10 -10.95 -17.85
CA ILE A 10 -14.69 -10.57 -17.92
C ILE A 10 -14.00 -11.25 -16.75
N LEU A 11 -12.89 -11.96 -17.02
CA LEU A 11 -12.06 -12.52 -15.95
C LEU A 11 -11.39 -11.36 -15.20
N PHE A 12 -11.79 -11.15 -13.96
CA PHE A 12 -11.21 -10.17 -13.06
C PHE A 12 -10.68 -10.87 -11.81
N THR A 13 -9.48 -10.54 -11.40
CA THR A 13 -8.87 -10.98 -10.14
C THR A 13 -8.65 -9.75 -9.27
N GLY A 14 -9.26 -9.73 -8.09
CA GLY A 14 -9.02 -8.67 -7.12
C GLY A 14 -7.60 -8.80 -6.54
N LEU A 15 -6.72 -7.86 -6.85
CA LEU A 15 -5.31 -7.86 -6.41
C LEU A 15 -5.02 -6.84 -5.30
N HIS A 16 -6.01 -6.03 -4.93
CA HIS A 16 -5.94 -5.02 -3.89
C HIS A 16 -7.28 -4.95 -3.15
N ALA A 17 -7.32 -5.51 -1.95
CA ALA A 17 -8.52 -5.52 -1.10
C ALA A 17 -8.14 -5.62 0.39
N HIS A 18 -8.99 -5.08 1.24
CA HIS A 18 -8.78 -4.95 2.68
C HIS A 18 -9.85 -5.67 3.48
N SER A 19 -9.45 -6.33 4.56
CA SER A 19 -10.37 -7.00 5.49
C SER A 19 -10.30 -6.39 6.88
N VAL A 20 -11.38 -6.54 7.65
CA VAL A 20 -11.41 -6.09 9.04
C VAL A 20 -10.39 -6.80 9.93
N ALA A 21 -9.82 -7.93 9.47
CA ALA A 21 -8.82 -8.67 10.22
C ALA A 21 -7.49 -7.91 10.38
N GLY A 22 -7.14 -7.06 9.41
CA GLY A 22 -5.90 -6.28 9.43
C GLY A 22 -6.10 -4.78 9.20
N SER A 23 -7.17 -4.37 8.53
CA SER A 23 -7.52 -2.98 8.19
C SER A 23 -8.72 -2.50 9.02
N ILE A 24 -8.62 -2.60 10.34
CA ILE A 24 -9.73 -2.44 11.29
C ILE A 24 -10.37 -1.05 11.34
N PHE A 25 -9.75 -0.03 10.77
CA PHE A 25 -10.24 1.36 10.84
C PHE A 25 -11.06 1.76 9.61
N ASP A 26 -10.92 1.05 8.50
CA ASP A 26 -11.45 1.46 7.20
C ASP A 26 -12.02 0.32 6.37
N ALA A 27 -11.79 -0.95 6.74
CA ALA A 27 -12.37 -2.10 6.06
C ALA A 27 -13.54 -2.73 6.84
N ILE A 28 -14.47 -3.32 6.09
CA ILE A 28 -15.61 -4.10 6.57
C ILE A 28 -15.52 -5.49 5.94
N GLY A 29 -15.99 -6.51 6.65
CA GLY A 29 -15.98 -7.90 6.20
C GLY A 29 -14.71 -8.65 6.57
N HIS A 30 -14.91 -9.89 6.98
CA HIS A 30 -13.83 -10.83 7.28
C HIS A 30 -13.31 -11.49 6.00
N PRO A 31 -12.10 -12.07 6.01
CA PRO A 31 -11.55 -12.76 4.85
C PRO A 31 -12.50 -13.75 4.16
N PRO A 32 -13.27 -14.60 4.88
CA PRO A 32 -14.26 -15.48 4.25
C PRO A 32 -15.32 -14.75 3.44
N GLU A 33 -15.84 -13.62 3.93
CA GLU A 33 -16.89 -12.86 3.27
C GLU A 33 -16.41 -12.26 1.95
N HIS A 34 -15.20 -11.72 1.92
CA HIS A 34 -14.57 -11.23 0.70
C HIS A 34 -14.34 -12.35 -0.33
N MET A 35 -13.87 -13.53 0.12
CA MET A 35 -13.59 -14.67 -0.75
C MET A 35 -14.90 -15.27 -1.31
N ASP A 36 -15.94 -15.43 -0.49
CA ASP A 36 -17.23 -15.93 -0.94
C ASP A 36 -17.86 -14.98 -1.95
N PHE A 37 -17.86 -13.68 -1.68
CA PHE A 37 -18.37 -12.66 -2.61
C PHE A 37 -17.59 -12.66 -3.94
N ALA A 38 -16.26 -12.73 -3.90
CA ALA A 38 -15.45 -12.80 -5.10
C ALA A 38 -15.79 -14.04 -5.93
N TYR A 39 -15.88 -15.22 -5.30
CA TYR A 39 -16.23 -16.46 -5.97
C TYR A 39 -17.63 -16.42 -6.58
N GLU A 40 -18.63 -15.95 -5.83
CA GLU A 40 -20.02 -15.84 -6.29
C GLU A 40 -20.18 -14.88 -7.49
N ASN A 41 -19.29 -13.88 -7.58
CA ASN A 41 -19.25 -12.92 -8.70
C ASN A 41 -18.29 -13.35 -9.83
N GLY A 42 -17.89 -14.61 -9.87
CA GLY A 42 -17.16 -15.20 -11.00
C GLY A 42 -15.65 -15.06 -10.95
N MET A 43 -15.06 -14.51 -9.87
CA MET A 43 -13.61 -14.47 -9.70
C MET A 43 -13.08 -15.84 -9.27
N ASP A 44 -11.89 -16.20 -9.74
CA ASP A 44 -11.19 -17.44 -9.36
C ASP A 44 -10.12 -17.22 -8.30
N ALA A 45 -9.81 -15.97 -7.98
CA ALA A 45 -8.80 -15.61 -6.99
C ALA A 45 -9.06 -14.22 -6.40
N LEU A 46 -8.55 -14.00 -5.19
CA LEU A 46 -8.55 -12.70 -4.51
C LEU A 46 -7.30 -12.53 -3.65
N ALA A 47 -6.65 -11.38 -3.75
CA ALA A 47 -5.64 -10.94 -2.81
C ALA A 47 -6.29 -10.16 -1.66
N LEU A 48 -5.90 -10.46 -0.41
CA LEU A 48 -6.08 -9.55 0.71
C LEU A 48 -4.74 -8.89 1.02
N THR A 49 -4.77 -7.57 1.08
CA THR A 49 -3.59 -6.71 1.19
C THR A 49 -3.79 -5.69 2.32
N ASP A 50 -4.07 -6.21 3.52
CA ASP A 50 -4.34 -5.39 4.70
C ASP A 50 -3.20 -4.41 5.02
N HIS A 51 -3.53 -3.27 5.59
CA HIS A 51 -2.61 -2.17 5.87
C HIS A 51 -1.50 -2.52 6.85
N GLY A 52 -0.26 -2.62 6.37
CA GLY A 52 0.95 -2.84 7.17
C GLY A 52 1.05 -4.21 7.84
N ASN A 53 0.17 -5.15 7.53
CA ASN A 53 0.16 -6.48 8.17
C ASN A 53 -0.48 -7.56 7.29
N MET A 54 -0.44 -8.80 7.75
CA MET A 54 -1.06 -9.97 7.10
C MET A 54 -2.00 -10.72 8.06
N ASN A 55 -2.72 -10.01 8.91
CA ASN A 55 -3.56 -10.65 9.95
C ASN A 55 -4.71 -11.46 9.37
N GLY A 56 -5.20 -11.12 8.16
CA GLY A 56 -6.24 -11.86 7.44
C GLY A 56 -5.79 -13.22 6.90
N LEU A 57 -4.48 -13.49 6.81
CA LEU A 57 -3.92 -14.67 6.13
C LEU A 57 -4.46 -15.99 6.67
N ALA A 58 -4.50 -16.17 7.99
CA ALA A 58 -5.01 -17.41 8.59
C ALA A 58 -6.48 -17.67 8.21
N GLY A 59 -7.30 -16.61 8.21
CA GLY A 59 -8.69 -16.67 7.75
C GLY A 59 -8.81 -17.06 6.27
N GLN A 60 -7.96 -16.47 5.40
CA GLN A 60 -7.91 -16.84 3.99
C GLN A 60 -7.57 -18.31 3.78
N VAL A 61 -6.51 -18.81 4.45
CA VAL A 61 -6.07 -20.20 4.29
C VAL A 61 -7.14 -21.19 4.72
N LEU A 62 -7.71 -21.00 5.92
CA LEU A 62 -8.74 -21.88 6.46
C LEU A 62 -10.02 -21.87 5.60
N HIS A 63 -10.40 -20.68 5.11
CA HIS A 63 -11.58 -20.58 4.26
C HIS A 63 -11.35 -21.18 2.87
N ALA A 64 -10.17 -20.98 2.27
CA ALA A 64 -9.82 -21.61 1.00
C ALA A 64 -9.86 -23.16 1.09
N GLN A 65 -9.37 -23.74 2.17
CA GLN A 65 -9.47 -25.17 2.43
C GLN A 65 -10.93 -25.65 2.51
N LYS A 66 -11.80 -24.87 3.17
CA LYS A 66 -13.22 -25.15 3.24
C LYS A 66 -13.87 -25.06 1.84
N MET A 67 -13.61 -24.00 1.08
CA MET A 67 -14.09 -23.83 -0.29
C MET A 67 -13.67 -25.01 -1.18
N GLN A 68 -12.41 -25.44 -1.09
CA GLN A 68 -11.90 -26.59 -1.81
C GLN A 68 -12.63 -27.90 -1.42
N ALA A 69 -12.89 -28.12 -0.13
CA ALA A 69 -13.65 -29.26 0.35
C ALA A 69 -15.09 -29.27 -0.16
N GLU A 70 -15.67 -28.09 -0.43
CA GLU A 70 -16.98 -27.89 -1.06
C GLU A 70 -16.95 -28.01 -2.59
N GLY A 71 -15.78 -28.26 -3.20
CA GLY A 71 -15.60 -28.37 -4.66
C GLY A 71 -15.55 -27.04 -5.39
N LYS A 72 -15.30 -25.93 -4.66
CA LYS A 72 -15.09 -24.60 -5.22
C LYS A 72 -13.59 -24.43 -5.50
N ASP A 73 -13.23 -24.19 -6.75
CA ASP A 73 -11.84 -23.85 -7.14
C ASP A 73 -11.65 -22.34 -6.98
N PHE A 74 -10.97 -21.96 -5.89
CA PHE A 74 -10.68 -20.57 -5.57
C PHE A 74 -9.29 -20.42 -4.97
N LYS A 75 -8.48 -19.52 -5.54
CA LYS A 75 -7.10 -19.28 -5.14
C LYS A 75 -6.97 -18.05 -4.22
N PRO A 76 -6.62 -18.21 -2.94
CA PRO A 76 -6.21 -17.08 -2.12
C PRO A 76 -4.84 -16.58 -2.60
N ILE A 77 -4.68 -15.27 -2.75
CA ILE A 77 -3.42 -14.61 -3.01
C ILE A 77 -3.03 -13.88 -1.73
N PHE A 78 -1.80 -14.10 -1.26
CA PHE A 78 -1.33 -13.54 0.00
C PHE A 78 -0.50 -12.28 -0.23
N GLY A 79 -0.84 -11.21 0.48
CA GLY A 79 -0.15 -9.95 0.35
C GLY A 79 -0.33 -9.02 1.55
N MET A 80 0.17 -7.83 1.40
CA MET A 80 -0.04 -6.70 2.30
C MET A 80 0.05 -5.39 1.54
N GLU A 81 -0.61 -4.35 2.01
CA GLU A 81 -0.33 -3.00 1.60
C GLU A 81 0.64 -2.36 2.62
N ALA A 82 1.91 -2.29 2.24
CA ALA A 82 2.96 -1.75 3.11
C ALA A 82 2.88 -0.22 3.21
N TYR A 83 3.28 0.32 4.36
CA TYR A 83 3.53 1.75 4.53
C TYR A 83 4.98 2.06 4.18
N PHE A 84 5.20 2.53 2.96
CA PHE A 84 6.52 2.78 2.39
C PHE A 84 6.98 4.22 2.62
N ILE A 85 8.27 4.38 2.86
CA ILE A 85 9.04 5.63 2.76
C ILE A 85 10.39 5.34 2.07
N PRO A 86 11.03 6.34 1.42
CA PRO A 86 12.28 6.09 0.71
C PRO A 86 13.43 5.61 1.63
N SER A 87 13.55 6.18 2.84
CA SER A 87 14.58 5.82 3.82
C SER A 87 14.04 6.02 5.24
N ILE A 88 14.10 4.97 6.06
CA ILE A 88 13.74 5.02 7.48
C ILE A 88 14.79 5.80 8.27
N SER A 89 16.06 5.64 7.94
CA SER A 89 17.15 6.36 8.62
C SER A 89 17.04 7.87 8.45
N GLU A 90 16.85 8.36 7.22
CA GLU A 90 16.64 9.79 6.94
C GLU A 90 15.38 10.34 7.60
N TRP A 91 14.29 9.56 7.56
CA TRP A 91 13.05 9.94 8.24
C TRP A 91 13.25 10.09 9.75
N ARG A 92 14.02 9.21 10.39
CA ARG A 92 14.30 9.29 11.83
C ARG A 92 15.16 10.50 12.17
N GLU A 93 16.21 10.76 11.40
CA GLU A 93 17.07 11.95 11.60
C GLU A 93 16.26 13.24 11.50
N GLU A 94 15.43 13.37 10.46
CA GLU A 94 14.53 14.52 10.29
C GLU A 94 13.55 14.63 11.46
N TYR A 95 12.94 13.52 11.87
CA TYR A 95 12.03 13.49 12.99
C TYR A 95 12.68 13.94 14.30
N GLU A 96 13.86 13.43 14.61
CA GLU A 96 14.59 13.79 15.83
C GLU A 96 14.98 15.28 15.81
N ARG A 97 15.42 15.79 14.66
CA ARG A 97 15.73 17.21 14.45
C ARG A 97 14.50 18.10 14.74
N VAL A 98 13.37 17.83 14.07
CA VAL A 98 12.13 18.59 14.25
C VAL A 98 11.62 18.51 15.70
N ARG A 99 11.77 17.35 16.34
CA ARG A 99 11.40 17.17 17.75
C ARG A 99 12.32 17.94 18.71
N ALA A 100 13.61 17.98 18.44
CA ALA A 100 14.58 18.73 19.22
C ALA A 100 14.34 20.25 19.11
N GLU A 101 14.11 20.75 17.88
CA GLU A 101 13.76 22.16 17.63
C GLU A 101 12.50 22.57 18.40
N LYS A 102 11.48 21.71 18.40
CA LYS A 102 10.25 21.96 19.17
C LYS A 102 10.49 22.00 20.68
N LYS A 103 11.36 21.12 21.20
CA LYS A 103 11.72 21.09 22.62
C LYS A 103 12.52 22.35 23.02
N ALA A 104 13.42 22.81 22.16
CA ALA A 104 14.19 24.06 22.39
C ALA A 104 13.26 25.28 22.41
N LYS A 105 12.38 25.43 21.42
CA LYS A 105 11.37 26.50 21.38
C LYS A 105 10.48 26.51 22.61
N LYS A 106 10.01 25.36 23.08
CA LYS A 106 9.17 25.27 24.28
C LYS A 106 9.92 25.71 25.56
N GLY A 107 11.23 25.51 25.61
CA GLY A 107 12.07 26.03 26.71
C GLY A 107 12.31 27.56 26.63
N GLU A 108 12.27 28.13 25.42
CA GLU A 108 12.36 29.58 25.20
C GLU A 108 11.00 30.29 25.39
N ASP A 109 9.88 29.59 25.12
CA ASP A 109 8.50 30.11 25.24
C ASP A 109 8.04 30.29 26.70
N GLU A 110 8.66 29.57 27.63
CA GLU A 110 8.47 29.88 29.08
C GLU A 110 9.08 31.23 29.45
N VAL A 111 9.87 31.85 28.54
CA VAL A 111 10.56 33.14 28.74
C VAL A 111 10.05 34.25 27.81
N SER A 112 9.41 33.96 26.69
CA SER A 112 8.85 34.94 25.75
C SER A 112 7.55 34.43 25.11
N GLY A 113 6.52 35.26 25.13
CA GLY A 113 5.16 34.92 24.66
C GLY A 113 5.09 34.60 23.17
N THR A 114 5.15 33.32 22.83
CA THR A 114 5.01 32.80 21.48
C THR A 114 3.55 32.84 21.02
N THR A 115 3.30 33.12 19.74
CA THR A 115 1.95 33.18 19.20
C THR A 115 1.39 31.76 18.97
N VAL A 116 0.06 31.61 19.08
CA VAL A 116 -0.66 30.35 18.81
C VAL A 116 -0.41 29.84 17.38
N GLU A 117 -0.09 30.73 16.44
CA GLU A 117 0.20 30.40 15.04
C GLU A 117 1.53 29.68 14.89
N ASP A 118 2.59 30.11 15.60
CA ASP A 118 3.92 29.45 15.59
C ASP A 118 3.87 28.06 16.23
N GLU A 119 3.10 27.88 17.30
CA GLU A 119 2.87 26.57 17.90
C GLU A 119 2.14 25.62 16.95
N ASN A 120 1.15 26.11 16.22
CA ASN A 120 0.38 25.28 15.28
C ASN A 120 1.23 24.88 14.07
N ALA A 121 2.03 25.79 13.51
CA ALA A 121 2.96 25.48 12.42
C ALA A 121 4.00 24.43 12.84
N SER A 122 4.58 24.55 14.03
CA SER A 122 5.53 23.58 14.59
C SER A 122 4.87 22.21 14.84
N LYS A 123 3.64 22.19 15.39
CA LYS A 123 2.87 20.93 15.59
C LYS A 123 2.56 20.25 14.25
N GLN A 124 2.22 21.03 13.22
CA GLN A 124 1.92 20.53 11.89
C GLN A 124 3.17 19.95 11.19
N ALA A 125 4.32 20.62 11.29
CA ALA A 125 5.57 20.12 10.75
C ALA A 125 5.96 18.76 11.38
N VAL A 126 5.92 18.65 12.71
CA VAL A 126 6.16 17.39 13.41
C VAL A 126 5.17 16.31 12.97
N LYS A 127 3.89 16.66 12.84
CA LYS A 127 2.85 15.72 12.39
C LYS A 127 3.11 15.23 10.97
N ASN A 128 3.53 16.12 10.06
CA ASN A 128 3.82 15.76 8.68
C ASN A 128 5.00 14.77 8.59
N VAL A 129 6.09 15.01 9.28
CA VAL A 129 7.26 14.10 9.34
C VAL A 129 6.85 12.75 9.93
N LEU A 130 6.14 12.75 11.06
CA LEU A 130 5.69 11.54 11.74
C LEU A 130 4.78 10.66 10.91
N ASN A 131 3.89 11.30 10.15
CA ASN A 131 2.86 10.60 9.38
C ASN A 131 3.29 10.31 7.94
N ARG A 132 4.51 10.71 7.52
CA ARG A 132 5.01 10.45 6.17
C ARG A 132 5.00 8.96 5.89
N ARG A 133 4.26 8.57 4.88
CA ARG A 133 4.17 7.21 4.34
C ARG A 133 3.47 7.23 3.00
N ARG A 134 3.74 6.23 2.18
CA ARG A 134 3.05 5.93 0.92
C ARG A 134 2.63 4.47 0.94
N HIS A 135 1.55 4.16 0.27
CA HIS A 135 1.09 2.80 0.13
C HIS A 135 1.87 2.06 -0.96
N LEU A 136 2.15 0.80 -0.73
CA LEU A 136 2.84 -0.09 -1.66
C LEU A 136 2.23 -1.49 -1.51
N VAL A 137 1.54 -1.97 -2.54
CA VAL A 137 0.99 -3.32 -2.52
C VAL A 137 2.10 -4.33 -2.79
N LEU A 138 2.18 -5.34 -1.96
CA LEU A 138 3.15 -6.44 -2.05
C LEU A 138 2.42 -7.77 -2.03
N LEU A 139 2.64 -8.61 -3.04
CA LEU A 139 2.00 -9.93 -3.18
C LEU A 139 3.07 -11.03 -3.23
N ALA A 140 2.80 -12.15 -2.56
CA ALA A 140 3.66 -13.31 -2.63
C ALA A 140 3.50 -14.03 -3.98
N GLN A 141 4.58 -14.09 -4.78
CA GLN A 141 4.64 -14.85 -6.02
C GLN A 141 5.02 -16.32 -5.78
N SER A 142 5.71 -16.59 -4.69
CA SER A 142 6.27 -17.91 -4.35
C SER A 142 6.23 -18.14 -2.84
N GLN A 143 6.54 -19.36 -2.40
CA GLN A 143 6.74 -19.68 -0.99
C GLN A 143 7.84 -18.81 -0.36
N GLN A 144 8.96 -18.60 -1.06
CA GLN A 144 10.03 -17.71 -0.61
C GLN A 144 9.53 -16.27 -0.47
N GLY A 145 8.71 -15.79 -1.41
CA GLY A 145 8.09 -14.47 -1.34
C GLY A 145 7.17 -14.32 -0.12
N LEU A 146 6.37 -15.33 0.20
CA LEU A 146 5.53 -15.33 1.40
C LEU A 146 6.37 -15.26 2.68
N GLU A 147 7.45 -16.05 2.77
CA GLU A 147 8.37 -16.00 3.91
C GLU A 147 9.07 -14.64 4.02
N ASN A 148 9.38 -14.01 2.90
CA ASN A 148 9.97 -12.68 2.85
C ASN A 148 8.97 -11.61 3.29
N LEU A 149 7.69 -11.72 2.91
CA LEU A 149 6.64 -10.83 3.43
C LEU A 149 6.49 -10.94 4.95
N PHE A 150 6.56 -12.15 5.54
CA PHE A 150 6.54 -12.32 7.01
C PHE A 150 7.73 -11.63 7.69
N LYS A 151 8.92 -11.74 7.09
CA LYS A 151 10.13 -11.06 7.60
C LYS A 151 9.97 -9.54 7.50
N LEU A 152 9.46 -9.06 6.37
CA LEU A 152 9.23 -7.65 6.10
C LEU A 152 8.22 -7.04 7.07
N VAL A 153 7.08 -7.72 7.31
CA VAL A 153 6.11 -7.33 8.36
C VAL A 153 6.81 -7.29 9.72
N SER A 154 7.51 -8.37 10.10
CA SER A 154 8.17 -8.45 11.41
C SER A 154 9.21 -7.34 11.61
N GLU A 155 9.98 -7.03 10.57
CA GLU A 155 10.98 -5.96 10.57
C GLU A 155 10.34 -4.59 10.72
N SER A 156 9.24 -4.32 9.98
CA SER A 156 8.54 -3.03 9.97
C SER A 156 7.92 -2.67 11.34
N TYR A 157 7.63 -3.67 12.17
CA TYR A 157 7.08 -3.46 13.52
C TYR A 157 8.15 -3.28 14.60
N LYS A 158 9.44 -3.38 14.27
CA LYS A 158 10.50 -3.06 15.24
C LYS A 158 10.43 -1.60 15.68
N PRO A 159 10.82 -1.28 16.92
CA PRO A 159 10.72 0.07 17.48
C PRO A 159 11.38 1.15 16.62
N GLU A 160 12.47 0.82 15.94
CA GLU A 160 13.22 1.72 15.06
C GLU A 160 12.49 2.03 13.75
N ASN A 161 11.58 1.16 13.30
CA ASN A 161 10.84 1.28 12.04
C ASN A 161 9.37 1.68 12.26
N PHE A 162 8.93 1.73 13.52
CA PHE A 162 7.55 1.93 13.90
C PHE A 162 7.34 3.27 14.63
N TYR A 163 6.43 4.07 14.10
CA TYR A 163 5.75 5.12 14.84
C TYR A 163 4.32 5.25 14.33
N ARG A 164 3.34 4.85 15.12
CA ARG A 164 1.91 4.68 14.78
C ARG A 164 1.65 3.71 13.63
N TYR A 165 2.56 3.65 12.64
CA TYR A 165 2.50 2.78 11.47
C TYR A 165 3.83 2.04 11.32
N PRO A 166 3.80 0.75 10.95
CA PRO A 166 4.99 0.00 10.59
C PRO A 166 5.49 0.49 9.23
N ARG A 167 6.78 0.81 9.10
CA ARG A 167 7.36 1.35 7.86
C ARG A 167 8.30 0.37 7.21
N VAL A 168 8.26 0.41 5.88
CA VAL A 168 9.22 -0.26 4.99
C VAL A 168 9.91 0.80 4.15
N ASP A 169 11.16 0.54 3.77
CA ASP A 169 11.95 1.38 2.89
C ASP A 169 12.64 0.56 1.78
N TYR A 170 13.42 1.24 0.93
CA TYR A 170 14.13 0.58 -0.15
C TYR A 170 15.10 -0.49 0.34
N GLU A 171 15.82 -0.28 1.45
CA GLU A 171 16.77 -1.27 1.99
C GLU A 171 16.06 -2.57 2.40
N MET A 172 14.89 -2.45 3.03
CA MET A 172 14.07 -3.60 3.39
C MET A 172 13.50 -4.30 2.15
N LEU A 173 13.10 -3.53 1.12
CA LEU A 173 12.60 -4.11 -0.13
C LEU A 173 13.70 -4.84 -0.91
N GLU A 174 14.93 -4.31 -0.96
CA GLU A 174 16.09 -5.00 -1.53
C GLU A 174 16.38 -6.32 -0.82
N LYS A 175 16.30 -6.31 0.50
CA LYS A 175 16.61 -7.48 1.33
C LYS A 175 15.54 -8.58 1.24
N TYR A 176 14.27 -8.21 1.09
CA TYR A 176 13.13 -9.14 1.18
C TYR A 176 12.24 -9.17 -0.07
N GLY A 177 12.65 -8.52 -1.17
CA GLY A 177 11.84 -8.43 -2.39
C GLY A 177 11.88 -9.66 -3.29
N GLU A 178 12.74 -10.65 -3.00
CA GLU A 178 12.80 -11.89 -3.79
C GLU A 178 11.49 -12.68 -3.68
N GLY A 179 10.92 -13.06 -4.83
CA GLY A 179 9.65 -13.79 -4.89
C GLY A 179 8.42 -12.97 -4.50
N VAL A 180 8.56 -11.64 -4.45
CA VAL A 180 7.49 -10.68 -4.16
C VAL A 180 7.18 -9.87 -5.42
N ILE A 181 5.91 -9.71 -5.74
CA ILE A 181 5.37 -8.77 -6.74
C ILE A 181 5.03 -7.47 -6.01
N ALA A 182 5.30 -6.33 -6.63
CA ALA A 182 4.94 -5.02 -6.08
C ALA A 182 4.13 -4.20 -7.08
N SER A 183 3.18 -3.38 -6.59
CA SER A 183 2.45 -2.40 -7.40
C SER A 183 2.41 -1.01 -6.76
N SER A 184 2.14 0.01 -7.59
CA SER A 184 2.16 1.41 -7.19
C SER A 184 1.03 1.83 -6.24
N ALA A 185 0.10 0.94 -5.95
CA ALA A 185 -1.07 1.14 -5.09
C ALA A 185 -2.02 2.28 -5.56
N CYS A 186 -2.80 2.83 -4.63
CA CYS A 186 -3.91 3.78 -4.83
C CYS A 186 -3.47 5.26 -4.83
N LEU A 187 -4.41 6.20 -4.62
CA LEU A 187 -4.14 7.64 -4.41
C LEU A 187 -3.31 7.94 -3.15
N GLY A 188 -3.08 6.97 -2.28
CA GLY A 188 -2.11 7.00 -1.18
C GLY A 188 -0.75 6.39 -1.54
N GLY A 189 -0.60 5.85 -2.74
CA GLY A 189 0.53 5.07 -3.20
C GLY A 189 1.80 5.87 -3.51
N VAL A 190 2.84 5.14 -3.93
CA VAL A 190 4.16 5.74 -4.20
C VAL A 190 4.11 6.69 -5.40
N TYR A 191 3.39 6.36 -6.48
CA TYR A 191 3.22 7.26 -7.61
C TYR A 191 2.32 8.44 -7.28
N ALA A 192 1.25 8.21 -6.53
CA ALA A 192 0.41 9.29 -6.03
C ALA A 192 1.21 10.26 -5.14
N GLY A 193 2.17 9.77 -4.35
CA GLY A 193 3.09 10.61 -3.61
C GLY A 193 3.88 11.57 -4.52
N ASN A 194 4.45 11.05 -5.60
CA ASN A 194 5.15 11.87 -6.58
C ASN A 194 4.21 12.91 -7.23
N TYR A 195 2.97 12.52 -7.55
CA TYR A 195 1.94 13.42 -8.09
C TYR A 195 1.58 14.55 -7.11
N TRP A 196 1.21 14.20 -5.86
CA TRP A 196 0.81 15.20 -4.87
C TRP A 196 1.92 16.19 -4.50
N GLU A 197 3.16 15.74 -4.46
CA GLU A 197 4.31 16.56 -4.06
C GLU A 197 4.79 17.50 -5.16
N ASN A 198 4.55 17.17 -6.46
CA ASN A 198 5.13 17.91 -7.58
C ASN A 198 4.09 18.53 -8.53
N ARG A 199 2.79 18.30 -8.36
CA ARG A 199 1.76 18.76 -9.30
C ARG A 199 1.70 20.29 -9.47
N GLU A 200 2.03 21.05 -8.43
CA GLU A 200 2.06 22.52 -8.50
C GLU A 200 3.25 23.03 -9.35
N GLU A 201 4.29 22.21 -9.51
CA GLU A 201 5.45 22.54 -10.35
C GLU A 201 5.25 22.14 -11.82
N GLY A 202 4.16 21.43 -12.11
CA GLY A 202 3.75 21.04 -13.46
C GLY A 202 4.03 19.58 -13.78
N SER A 203 3.50 19.15 -14.94
CA SER A 203 3.48 17.74 -15.32
C SER A 203 4.87 17.12 -15.50
N GLU A 204 5.88 17.87 -15.96
CA GLU A 204 7.24 17.34 -16.11
C GLU A 204 7.90 17.07 -14.75
N ALA A 205 7.65 17.89 -13.74
CA ALA A 205 8.13 17.64 -12.37
C ALA A 205 7.54 16.35 -11.80
N VAL A 206 6.25 16.11 -12.01
CA VAL A 206 5.58 14.85 -11.63
C VAL A 206 6.22 13.66 -12.34
N LEU A 207 6.41 13.74 -13.66
CA LEU A 207 7.00 12.67 -14.46
C LEU A 207 8.42 12.35 -14.02
N GLU A 208 9.27 13.36 -13.78
CA GLU A 208 10.65 13.10 -13.35
C GLU A 208 10.71 12.45 -11.97
N ALA A 209 9.85 12.86 -11.03
CA ALA A 209 9.74 12.22 -9.73
C ALA A 209 9.28 10.75 -9.87
N MET A 210 8.30 10.47 -10.74
CA MET A 210 7.82 9.11 -11.00
C MET A 210 8.88 8.25 -11.70
N ARG A 211 9.65 8.81 -12.66
CA ARG A 211 10.78 8.12 -13.31
C ARG A 211 11.82 7.69 -12.28
N GLY A 212 12.15 8.57 -11.31
CA GLY A 212 13.06 8.24 -10.21
C GLY A 212 12.57 7.05 -9.39
N THR A 213 11.30 7.09 -8.99
CA THR A 213 10.65 5.99 -8.27
C THR A 213 10.64 4.70 -9.11
N THR A 214 10.25 4.79 -10.38
CA THR A 214 10.17 3.63 -11.30
C THR A 214 11.52 2.96 -11.47
N ARG A 215 12.59 3.73 -11.75
CA ARG A 215 13.97 3.17 -11.87
C ARG A 215 14.33 2.37 -10.62
N ARG A 216 14.07 2.93 -9.45
CA ARG A 216 14.40 2.27 -8.18
C ARG A 216 13.59 1.01 -7.93
N MET A 217 12.30 1.02 -8.23
CA MET A 217 11.43 -0.16 -8.09
C MET A 217 11.78 -1.26 -9.11
N VAL A 218 12.11 -0.88 -10.35
CA VAL A 218 12.57 -1.83 -11.39
C VAL A 218 13.93 -2.44 -11.02
N GLU A 219 14.86 -1.70 -10.41
CA GLU A 219 16.11 -2.26 -9.88
C GLU A 219 15.86 -3.36 -8.84
N ILE A 220 14.83 -3.22 -8.01
CA ILE A 220 14.52 -4.17 -6.93
C ILE A 220 13.67 -5.35 -7.44
N PHE A 221 12.63 -5.06 -8.21
CA PHE A 221 11.60 -6.05 -8.56
C PHE A 221 11.69 -6.56 -10.00
N GLY A 222 12.38 -5.85 -10.90
CA GLY A 222 12.44 -6.18 -12.33
C GLY A 222 11.05 -6.19 -12.97
N ASP A 223 10.71 -7.28 -13.64
CA ASP A 223 9.40 -7.55 -14.28
C ASP A 223 8.24 -7.79 -13.29
N ARG A 224 8.54 -7.79 -11.99
CA ARG A 224 7.56 -7.91 -10.91
C ARG A 224 7.11 -6.56 -10.32
N TRP A 225 7.51 -5.44 -10.93
CA TRP A 225 7.00 -4.10 -10.63
C TRP A 225 5.86 -3.74 -11.57
N TYR A 226 4.70 -3.36 -11.04
CA TYR A 226 3.48 -3.06 -11.79
C TYR A 226 2.99 -1.63 -11.54
N GLY A 227 2.57 -0.97 -12.62
CA GLY A 227 1.72 0.22 -12.52
C GLY A 227 0.29 -0.18 -12.21
N GLU A 228 -0.30 0.39 -11.16
CA GLU A 228 -1.67 0.10 -10.75
C GLU A 228 -2.62 1.20 -11.21
N LEU A 229 -3.68 0.81 -11.92
CA LEU A 229 -4.75 1.68 -12.39
C LEU A 229 -6.02 1.40 -11.60
N GLN A 230 -6.67 2.45 -11.13
CA GLN A 230 -7.96 2.36 -10.44
C GLN A 230 -9.03 3.21 -11.15
N TRP A 231 -10.26 2.72 -11.18
CA TRP A 231 -11.36 3.30 -11.94
C TRP A 231 -12.47 3.85 -11.02
N ASN A 232 -12.07 4.51 -9.94
CA ASN A 232 -13.01 5.27 -9.11
C ASN A 232 -13.34 6.64 -9.75
N ASN A 233 -14.44 7.25 -9.34
CA ASN A 233 -14.90 8.51 -9.92
C ASN A 233 -14.30 9.73 -9.18
N ILE A 234 -12.96 9.77 -9.11
CA ILE A 234 -12.17 10.85 -8.50
C ILE A 234 -11.30 11.46 -9.59
N PRO A 235 -11.40 12.79 -9.88
CA PRO A 235 -10.62 13.41 -10.96
C PRO A 235 -9.12 13.18 -10.84
N GLU A 236 -8.56 13.30 -9.65
CA GLU A 236 -7.13 13.09 -9.38
C GLU A 236 -6.68 11.64 -9.64
N GLN A 237 -7.60 10.67 -9.52
CA GLN A 237 -7.29 9.29 -9.90
C GLN A 237 -7.17 9.15 -11.42
N HIS A 238 -7.98 9.85 -12.18
CA HIS A 238 -7.86 9.85 -13.65
C HIS A 238 -6.56 10.51 -14.09
N ASP A 239 -6.20 11.65 -13.50
CA ASP A 239 -4.92 12.30 -13.75
C ASP A 239 -3.75 11.36 -13.41
N LEU A 240 -3.78 10.70 -12.24
CA LEU A 240 -2.75 9.76 -11.84
C LEU A 240 -2.64 8.58 -12.82
N ASN A 241 -3.76 8.01 -13.26
CA ASN A 241 -3.77 6.92 -14.22
C ASN A 241 -3.04 7.30 -15.53
N GLU A 242 -3.19 8.54 -16.03
CA GLU A 242 -2.46 9.01 -17.20
C GLU A 242 -0.94 9.01 -16.98
N TYR A 243 -0.48 9.41 -15.80
CA TYR A 243 0.95 9.36 -15.46
C TYR A 243 1.46 7.91 -15.32
N VAL A 244 0.66 7.01 -14.72
CA VAL A 244 1.02 5.59 -14.61
C VAL A 244 1.14 4.95 -16.00
N ILE A 245 0.24 5.29 -16.93
CA ILE A 245 0.31 4.83 -18.34
C ILE A 245 1.60 5.32 -19.00
N LYS A 246 2.01 6.57 -18.77
CA LYS A 246 3.30 7.08 -19.30
C LYS A 246 4.50 6.33 -18.73
N MET A 247 4.47 5.89 -17.47
CA MET A 247 5.54 5.05 -16.92
C MET A 247 5.58 3.67 -17.59
N ASN A 248 4.42 3.09 -17.94
CA ASN A 248 4.38 1.87 -18.76
C ASN A 248 5.02 2.09 -20.13
N GLU A 249 4.66 3.18 -20.81
CA GLU A 249 5.20 3.50 -22.14
C GLU A 249 6.72 3.74 -22.13
N GLU A 250 7.25 4.37 -21.08
CA GLU A 250 8.67 4.73 -20.96
C GLU A 250 9.55 3.57 -20.46
N PHE A 251 9.05 2.73 -19.57
CA PHE A 251 9.82 1.71 -18.85
C PHE A 251 9.39 0.27 -19.14
N ASP A 252 8.40 0.07 -20.00
CA ASP A 252 7.81 -1.24 -20.32
C ASP A 252 7.36 -2.01 -19.05
N ILE A 253 6.88 -1.28 -18.04
CA ILE A 253 6.35 -1.90 -16.82
C ILE A 253 4.91 -2.38 -17.07
N PRO A 254 4.55 -3.60 -16.63
CA PRO A 254 3.19 -4.09 -16.82
C PRO A 254 2.18 -3.29 -15.99
N LEU A 255 0.96 -3.18 -16.51
CA LEU A 255 -0.17 -2.53 -15.84
C LEU A 255 -1.13 -3.56 -15.27
N ILE A 256 -1.70 -3.25 -14.10
CA ILE A 256 -2.82 -3.99 -13.51
C ILE A 256 -3.97 -3.03 -13.21
N SER A 257 -5.18 -3.57 -13.19
CA SER A 257 -6.37 -2.83 -12.75
C SER A 257 -6.86 -3.42 -11.44
N THR A 258 -7.11 -2.56 -10.45
CA THR A 258 -7.61 -2.95 -9.13
C THR A 258 -8.77 -2.07 -8.70
N ALA A 259 -9.41 -2.44 -7.60
CA ALA A 259 -10.55 -1.69 -7.04
C ALA A 259 -10.26 -1.10 -5.66
N ASP A 260 -9.19 -1.51 -4.99
CA ASP A 260 -8.90 -1.10 -3.60
C ASP A 260 -10.12 -1.28 -2.69
N SER A 261 -10.65 -2.51 -2.70
CA SER A 261 -11.94 -2.80 -2.06
C SER A 261 -11.81 -2.90 -0.55
N HIS A 262 -12.59 -2.08 0.17
CA HIS A 262 -12.63 -2.05 1.63
C HIS A 262 -13.87 -2.75 2.22
N TYR A 263 -14.73 -3.26 1.39
CA TYR A 263 -15.93 -4.03 1.75
C TYR A 263 -16.31 -5.00 0.63
N PRO A 264 -16.88 -6.17 0.98
CA PRO A 264 -17.19 -7.21 -0.01
C PRO A 264 -18.36 -6.83 -0.93
N ASN A 265 -19.35 -6.08 -0.43
CA ASN A 265 -20.57 -5.71 -1.16
C ASN A 265 -21.05 -4.30 -0.75
N ARG A 266 -22.15 -3.85 -1.34
CA ARG A 266 -22.75 -2.52 -1.09
C ARG A 266 -23.72 -2.49 0.09
N ASP A 267 -24.12 -3.65 0.63
CA ASP A 267 -25.21 -3.79 1.62
C ASP A 267 -24.68 -3.87 3.06
#